data_77ae2016eea09982b828181d20833df4
#
_entry.id   77ae2016eea09982b828181d20833df4
#
_cell.length_a   1.000
_cell.length_b   1.000
_cell.length_c   1.000
_cell.angle_alpha   90.00
_cell.angle_beta   90.00
_cell.angle_gamma   90.00
#
_symmetry.space_group_name_H-M   'P 1'
#
loop_
_entity.id
_entity.type
_entity.pdbx_description
1 polymer ?
#
loop_
_entity_poly.entity_id
_entity_poly.type
_entity_poly.pdbx_seq_one_letter_code
_entity_poly.pdbx_strand_id
1 'polypeptide(L)'
;MKAKKILSVLLAAVLLCGLFAGCAKKNDVKDVVVTYVTSPLNVPSIVEKNHSIFAETMKSAGVETVSYSEITSGADQTQALASGDIHFLYAVGATSVILSAANDADIKVISMYSRSPEAFCLFSADASIASPADLAGKTIAGPQGTILHELLVAYLASGGMTLADVNFVNTTIPDAMAALSGGSVDCALLAGAAAYNMQSGGGHLVTNGKGLVDATICCATTQKFYDEHKDLVEKFLEAQEKVLTFMAENEETALQEAADYLDLDVEAVKGMYPMYDFDMTIKDSDIEAMKSTMNFMLETEMIENEVDIDALVIR
;
A
#
# COMPACT_ATOMS: atom_id res chain seq x y z
N MET A 1 -5.01 -55.58 -48.37
CA MET A 1 -5.17 -55.37 -46.92
C MET A 1 -4.13 -54.44 -46.28
N LYS A 2 -3.02 -54.04 -46.94
CA LYS A 2 -1.98 -53.16 -46.34
C LYS A 2 -2.27 -51.64 -46.49
N ALA A 3 -3.06 -51.23 -47.50
CA ALA A 3 -3.35 -49.82 -47.72
C ALA A 3 -4.40 -49.21 -46.76
N LYS A 4 -5.35 -50.00 -46.23
CA LYS A 4 -6.37 -49.54 -45.27
C LYS A 4 -5.85 -49.32 -43.85
N LYS A 5 -4.71 -49.97 -43.45
CA LYS A 5 -4.11 -49.77 -42.14
C LYS A 5 -3.21 -48.53 -42.03
N ILE A 6 -2.68 -48.05 -43.15
CA ILE A 6 -1.84 -46.85 -43.20
C ILE A 6 -2.71 -45.57 -43.13
N LEU A 7 -3.92 -45.60 -43.73
CA LEU A 7 -4.84 -44.49 -43.71
C LEU A 7 -5.47 -44.23 -42.31
N SER A 8 -5.67 -45.31 -41.52
CA SER A 8 -6.19 -45.20 -40.15
C SER A 8 -5.17 -44.67 -39.12
N VAL A 9 -3.88 -44.88 -39.36
CA VAL A 9 -2.79 -44.38 -38.49
C VAL A 9 -2.51 -42.88 -38.77
N LEU A 10 -2.65 -42.46 -40.03
CA LEU A 10 -2.51 -41.05 -40.39
C LEU A 10 -3.70 -40.19 -39.90
N LEU A 11 -4.91 -40.74 -39.85
CA LEU A 11 -6.09 -40.02 -39.31
C LEU A 11 -6.07 -39.91 -37.78
N ALA A 12 -5.46 -40.87 -37.08
CA ALA A 12 -5.28 -40.80 -35.59
C ALA A 12 -4.18 -39.83 -35.18
N ALA A 13 -3.13 -39.64 -36.01
CA ALA A 13 -2.06 -38.68 -35.72
C ALA A 13 -2.49 -37.23 -35.92
N VAL A 14 -3.46 -36.92 -36.81
CA VAL A 14 -4.00 -35.60 -37.03
C VAL A 14 -5.01 -35.19 -35.94
N LEU A 15 -5.69 -36.19 -35.31
CA LEU A 15 -6.62 -35.94 -34.21
C LEU A 15 -5.91 -35.71 -32.84
N LEU A 16 -4.65 -36.15 -32.67
CA LEU A 16 -3.90 -35.87 -31.45
C LEU A 16 -3.15 -34.54 -31.43
N CYS A 17 -2.94 -33.88 -32.58
CA CYS A 17 -2.34 -32.54 -32.64
C CYS A 17 -3.36 -31.41 -32.45
N GLY A 18 -4.65 -31.67 -32.36
CA GLY A 18 -5.73 -30.71 -32.22
C GLY A 18 -6.18 -30.42 -30.79
N LEU A 19 -5.61 -31.09 -29.77
CA LEU A 19 -6.05 -30.98 -28.38
C LEU A 19 -5.15 -30.14 -27.47
N PHE A 20 -4.14 -29.46 -28.04
CA PHE A 20 -3.31 -28.49 -27.31
C PHE A 20 -3.48 -27.04 -27.81
N ALA A 21 -4.58 -26.73 -28.49
CA ALA A 21 -5.07 -25.37 -28.49
C ALA A 21 -5.76 -25.18 -27.14
N GLY A 22 -4.99 -25.00 -26.08
CA GLY A 22 -5.50 -24.47 -24.82
C GLY A 22 -6.22 -23.18 -25.20
N CYS A 23 -7.55 -23.16 -25.07
CA CYS A 23 -8.31 -21.92 -25.02
C CYS A 23 -7.71 -21.11 -23.90
N ALA A 24 -6.78 -20.22 -24.19
CA ALA A 24 -6.50 -19.10 -23.32
C ALA A 24 -7.88 -18.43 -23.11
N LYS A 25 -8.42 -18.56 -21.92
CA LYS A 25 -9.66 -17.89 -21.54
C LYS A 25 -9.41 -16.41 -21.83
N LYS A 26 -10.08 -15.87 -22.83
CA LYS A 26 -9.89 -14.45 -23.17
C LYS A 26 -10.34 -13.68 -21.95
N ASN A 27 -9.42 -12.87 -21.40
CA ASN A 27 -9.74 -12.00 -20.29
C ASN A 27 -10.96 -11.13 -20.67
N ASP A 28 -11.99 -11.14 -19.84
CA ASP A 28 -13.24 -10.39 -20.03
C ASP A 28 -13.22 -9.03 -19.31
N VAL A 29 -12.21 -8.77 -18.45
CA VAL A 29 -12.00 -7.47 -17.79
C VAL A 29 -11.38 -6.51 -18.78
N LYS A 30 -12.16 -5.48 -19.17
CA LYS A 30 -11.76 -4.45 -20.11
C LYS A 30 -11.26 -3.18 -19.44
N ASP A 31 -11.81 -2.91 -18.28
CA ASP A 31 -11.54 -1.74 -17.49
C ASP A 31 -10.93 -2.18 -16.16
N VAL A 32 -9.69 -1.79 -15.88
CA VAL A 32 -9.00 -2.05 -14.62
C VAL A 32 -8.96 -0.77 -13.79
N VAL A 33 -9.35 -0.86 -12.53
CA VAL A 33 -9.29 0.26 -11.58
C VAL A 33 -8.20 -0.02 -10.55
N VAL A 34 -7.29 0.95 -10.39
CA VAL A 34 -6.14 0.88 -9.46
C VAL A 34 -6.23 2.05 -8.49
N THR A 35 -5.84 1.88 -7.22
CA THR A 35 -5.73 3.02 -6.31
C THR A 35 -4.61 3.96 -6.75
N TYR A 36 -4.83 5.26 -6.57
CA TYR A 36 -3.83 6.29 -6.78
C TYR A 36 -3.57 7.02 -5.46
N VAL A 37 -2.42 6.73 -4.88
CA VAL A 37 -2.02 7.26 -3.57
C VAL A 37 -0.65 7.89 -3.70
N THR A 38 -0.54 9.17 -3.41
CA THR A 38 0.71 9.94 -3.54
C THR A 38 1.40 10.23 -2.22
N SER A 39 0.64 10.13 -1.12
CA SER A 39 1.15 10.27 0.26
C SER A 39 1.47 8.89 0.85
N PRO A 40 2.53 8.71 1.65
CA PRO A 40 3.41 9.77 2.18
C PRO A 40 4.39 10.39 1.18
N LEU A 41 5.10 9.60 0.37
CA LEU A 41 5.95 9.99 -0.76
C LEU A 41 5.96 8.84 -1.77
N ASN A 42 4.85 8.66 -2.46
CA ASN A 42 4.66 7.53 -3.35
C ASN A 42 5.13 7.85 -4.78
N VAL A 43 6.44 8.05 -4.94
CA VAL A 43 7.08 8.32 -6.22
C VAL A 43 6.68 7.31 -7.30
N PRO A 44 6.63 5.97 -7.01
CA PRO A 44 6.20 4.99 -8.02
C PRO A 44 4.80 5.26 -8.58
N SER A 45 3.84 5.70 -7.75
CA SER A 45 2.47 6.01 -8.21
C SER A 45 2.44 7.22 -9.15
N ILE A 46 3.24 8.25 -8.86
CA ILE A 46 3.33 9.47 -9.67
C ILE A 46 3.96 9.15 -11.03
N VAL A 47 5.10 8.45 -11.02
CA VAL A 47 5.80 8.01 -12.24
C VAL A 47 4.89 7.13 -13.10
N GLU A 48 4.23 6.14 -12.47
CA GLU A 48 3.32 5.24 -13.17
C GLU A 48 2.25 6.02 -13.95
N LYS A 49 1.54 6.93 -13.26
CA LYS A 49 0.45 7.70 -13.85
C LYS A 49 0.95 8.63 -14.97
N ASN A 50 2.07 9.31 -14.76
CA ASN A 50 2.66 10.23 -15.75
C ASN A 50 3.06 9.50 -17.04
N HIS A 51 3.58 8.28 -16.91
CA HIS A 51 4.06 7.48 -18.04
C HIS A 51 3.05 6.42 -18.52
N SER A 52 1.89 6.29 -17.86
CA SER A 52 0.81 5.34 -18.21
C SER A 52 1.31 3.89 -18.30
N ILE A 53 2.24 3.49 -17.44
CA ILE A 53 2.96 2.20 -17.54
C ILE A 53 2.00 1.01 -17.33
N PHE A 54 1.03 1.12 -16.40
CA PHE A 54 0.01 0.09 -16.22
C PHE A 54 -0.85 -0.06 -17.46
N ALA A 55 -1.36 1.04 -18.01
CA ALA A 55 -2.20 1.02 -19.21
C ALA A 55 -1.47 0.39 -20.41
N GLU A 56 -0.22 0.78 -20.65
CA GLU A 56 0.58 0.23 -21.74
C GLU A 56 0.89 -1.26 -21.55
N THR A 57 1.20 -1.69 -20.32
CA THR A 57 1.56 -3.08 -20.04
C THR A 57 0.34 -4.00 -20.11
N MET A 58 -0.81 -3.58 -19.57
CA MET A 58 -2.03 -4.38 -19.51
C MET A 58 -2.76 -4.51 -20.87
N LYS A 59 -2.46 -3.66 -21.84
CA LYS A 59 -2.99 -3.79 -23.23
C LYS A 59 -2.77 -5.18 -23.81
N SER A 60 -1.62 -5.80 -23.52
CA SER A 60 -1.29 -7.14 -24.02
C SER A 60 -2.19 -8.24 -23.46
N ALA A 61 -2.80 -8.03 -22.30
CA ALA A 61 -3.80 -8.90 -21.68
C ALA A 61 -5.24 -8.55 -22.11
N GLY A 62 -5.43 -7.57 -22.99
CA GLY A 62 -6.73 -7.19 -23.54
C GLY A 62 -7.49 -6.15 -22.73
N VAL A 63 -6.83 -5.49 -21.77
CA VAL A 63 -7.38 -4.32 -21.04
C VAL A 63 -7.44 -3.12 -22.00
N GLU A 64 -8.56 -2.44 -22.01
CA GLU A 64 -8.81 -1.27 -22.86
C GLU A 64 -8.52 0.03 -22.12
N THR A 65 -8.87 0.07 -20.81
CA THR A 65 -8.62 1.25 -19.97
C THR A 65 -8.06 0.84 -18.60
N VAL A 66 -7.15 1.67 -18.07
CA VAL A 66 -6.75 1.67 -16.67
C VAL A 66 -7.16 3.01 -16.08
N SER A 67 -7.98 2.97 -15.04
CA SER A 67 -8.45 4.16 -14.34
C SER A 67 -7.94 4.18 -12.91
N TYR A 68 -7.87 5.38 -12.34
CA TYR A 68 -7.27 5.61 -11.04
C TYR A 68 -8.32 6.12 -10.05
N SER A 69 -8.35 5.52 -8.87
CA SER A 69 -9.21 5.94 -7.76
C SER A 69 -8.36 6.58 -6.67
N GLU A 70 -8.59 7.85 -6.41
CA GLU A 70 -7.87 8.61 -5.40
C GLU A 70 -8.49 8.38 -4.02
N ILE A 71 -7.99 7.36 -3.30
CA ILE A 71 -8.39 7.01 -1.94
C ILE A 71 -7.16 7.03 -1.06
N THR A 72 -7.09 7.97 -0.13
CA THR A 72 -5.90 8.18 0.73
C THR A 72 -5.92 7.37 2.01
N SER A 73 -7.10 6.94 2.49
CA SER A 73 -7.24 6.09 3.69
C SER A 73 -7.13 4.62 3.32
N GLY A 74 -6.22 3.89 3.96
CA GLY A 74 -6.07 2.44 3.73
C GLY A 74 -7.32 1.64 4.08
N ALA A 75 -8.09 2.05 5.09
CA ALA A 75 -9.37 1.43 5.45
C ALA A 75 -10.41 1.58 4.31
N ASP A 76 -10.50 2.77 3.72
CA ASP A 76 -11.42 3.01 2.59
C ASP A 76 -10.96 2.27 1.33
N GLN A 77 -9.64 2.14 1.10
CA GLN A 77 -9.07 1.35 0.01
C GLN A 77 -9.48 -0.12 0.12
N THR A 78 -9.31 -0.74 1.30
CA THR A 78 -9.66 -2.15 1.50
C THR A 78 -11.17 -2.38 1.40
N GLN A 79 -11.99 -1.41 1.81
CA GLN A 79 -13.44 -1.47 1.63
C GLN A 79 -13.83 -1.39 0.14
N ALA A 80 -13.21 -0.50 -0.63
CA ALA A 80 -13.46 -0.37 -2.07
C ALA A 80 -13.00 -1.62 -2.85
N LEU A 81 -11.92 -2.28 -2.42
CA LEU A 81 -11.50 -3.56 -2.98
C LEU A 81 -12.54 -4.65 -2.68
N ALA A 82 -13.01 -4.74 -1.44
CA ALA A 82 -14.00 -5.74 -1.02
C ALA A 82 -15.36 -5.58 -1.74
N SER A 83 -15.76 -4.34 -2.08
CA SER A 83 -16.98 -4.07 -2.87
C SER A 83 -16.82 -4.40 -4.36
N GLY A 84 -15.59 -4.55 -4.86
CA GLY A 84 -15.29 -4.76 -6.27
C GLY A 84 -15.22 -3.48 -7.11
N ASP A 85 -15.23 -2.30 -6.46
CA ASP A 85 -15.09 -1.02 -7.15
C ASP A 85 -13.64 -0.80 -7.64
N ILE A 86 -12.68 -1.50 -7.03
CA ILE A 86 -11.25 -1.45 -7.34
C ILE A 86 -10.74 -2.88 -7.55
N HIS A 87 -9.83 -3.08 -8.49
CA HIS A 87 -9.21 -4.37 -8.80
C HIS A 87 -7.85 -4.55 -8.11
N PHE A 88 -7.07 -3.47 -8.01
CA PHE A 88 -5.75 -3.48 -7.37
C PHE A 88 -5.59 -2.31 -6.41
N LEU A 89 -5.09 -2.61 -5.21
CA LEU A 89 -4.56 -1.62 -4.31
C LEU A 89 -3.07 -1.43 -4.61
N TYR A 90 -2.70 -0.23 -5.00
CA TYR A 90 -1.32 0.18 -5.24
C TYR A 90 -0.92 1.18 -4.17
N ALA A 91 -0.13 0.75 -3.18
CA ALA A 91 0.22 1.46 -1.96
C ALA A 91 -0.87 1.44 -0.87
N VAL A 92 -1.10 0.28 -0.25
CA VAL A 92 -1.92 0.13 0.96
C VAL A 92 -1.07 -0.32 2.15
N GLY A 93 -1.27 0.26 3.31
CA GLY A 93 -0.55 -0.13 4.53
C GLY A 93 -0.91 -1.54 5.00
N ALA A 94 0.10 -2.33 5.42
CA ALA A 94 -0.11 -3.69 5.93
C ALA A 94 -1.08 -3.72 7.12
N THR A 95 -1.06 -2.73 8.00
CA THR A 95 -2.02 -2.55 9.10
C THR A 95 -3.47 -2.59 8.60
N SER A 96 -3.77 -1.84 7.51
CA SER A 96 -5.13 -1.81 6.94
C SER A 96 -5.51 -3.12 6.26
N VAL A 97 -4.53 -3.80 5.63
CA VAL A 97 -4.72 -5.12 5.01
C VAL A 97 -5.04 -6.16 6.09
N ILE A 98 -4.27 -6.19 7.18
CA ILE A 98 -4.47 -7.10 8.31
C ILE A 98 -5.82 -6.83 8.99
N LEU A 99 -6.16 -5.56 9.25
CA LEU A 99 -7.46 -5.18 9.80
C LEU A 99 -8.62 -5.67 8.94
N SER A 100 -8.50 -5.52 7.63
CA SER A 100 -9.52 -5.99 6.66
C SER A 100 -9.64 -7.52 6.67
N ALA A 101 -8.50 -8.24 6.66
CA ALA A 101 -8.46 -9.70 6.70
C ALA A 101 -9.01 -10.25 8.02
N ALA A 102 -8.74 -9.61 9.17
CA ALA A 102 -9.29 -9.97 10.48
C ALA A 102 -10.82 -9.85 10.55
N ASN A 103 -11.42 -9.08 9.63
CA ASN A 103 -12.86 -8.95 9.44
C ASN A 103 -13.39 -9.79 8.26
N ASP A 104 -12.71 -10.89 7.92
CA ASP A 104 -13.09 -11.85 6.88
C ASP A 104 -13.15 -11.28 5.46
N ALA A 105 -12.50 -10.17 5.18
CA ALA A 105 -12.44 -9.63 3.82
C ALA A 105 -11.56 -10.51 2.91
N ASP A 106 -12.03 -10.71 1.67
CA ASP A 106 -11.25 -11.36 0.63
C ASP A 106 -10.16 -10.40 0.14
N ILE A 107 -8.96 -10.49 0.72
CA ILE A 107 -7.81 -9.66 0.36
C ILE A 107 -6.53 -10.51 0.36
N LYS A 108 -5.64 -10.25 -0.60
CA LYS A 108 -4.33 -10.89 -0.74
C LYS A 108 -3.27 -9.87 -1.10
N VAL A 109 -2.14 -9.94 -0.41
CA VAL A 109 -0.92 -9.21 -0.77
C VAL A 109 -0.24 -9.93 -1.92
N ILE A 110 0.09 -9.20 -2.98
CA ILE A 110 0.71 -9.73 -4.21
C ILE A 110 2.13 -9.21 -4.44
N SER A 111 2.50 -8.08 -3.83
CA SER A 111 3.87 -7.54 -3.82
C SER A 111 4.02 -6.52 -2.71
N MET A 112 5.26 -6.12 -2.42
CA MET A 112 5.52 -4.94 -1.61
C MET A 112 5.47 -3.68 -2.48
N TYR A 113 5.09 -2.56 -1.86
CA TYR A 113 5.16 -1.25 -2.47
C TYR A 113 6.35 -0.45 -1.90
N SER A 114 6.43 -0.37 -0.57
CA SER A 114 7.57 0.25 0.12
C SER A 114 7.66 -0.16 1.60
N ARG A 115 8.81 0.17 2.21
CA ARG A 115 9.05 0.14 3.66
C ARG A 115 9.59 1.49 4.07
N SER A 116 8.93 2.17 5.02
CA SER A 116 9.26 3.57 5.32
C SER A 116 8.91 4.00 6.75
N PRO A 117 9.41 3.32 7.81
CA PRO A 117 9.03 3.63 9.18
C PRO A 117 9.28 5.09 9.58
N GLU A 118 10.40 5.68 9.17
CA GLU A 118 10.76 7.05 9.53
C GLU A 118 9.87 8.13 8.88
N ALA A 119 9.10 7.76 7.85
CA ALA A 119 8.19 8.69 7.17
C ALA A 119 6.85 8.91 7.89
N PHE A 120 6.54 8.10 8.91
CA PHE A 120 5.32 8.19 9.71
C PHE A 120 5.65 8.84 11.05
N CYS A 121 4.98 9.93 11.40
CA CYS A 121 5.38 10.84 12.45
C CYS A 121 4.19 11.30 13.31
N LEU A 122 4.47 11.57 14.59
CA LEU A 122 3.60 12.31 15.50
C LEU A 122 4.21 13.68 15.75
N PHE A 123 3.45 14.74 15.48
CA PHE A 123 3.86 16.13 15.70
C PHE A 123 3.01 16.80 16.78
N SER A 124 3.61 17.80 17.44
CA SER A 124 2.92 18.75 18.31
C SER A 124 3.37 20.17 18.01
N ALA A 125 2.54 21.17 18.32
CA ALA A 125 2.92 22.57 18.36
C ALA A 125 3.63 22.93 19.68
N ASP A 126 3.48 22.09 20.72
CA ASP A 126 4.05 22.26 22.06
C ASP A 126 5.29 21.39 22.24
N ALA A 127 6.46 22.02 22.28
CA ALA A 127 7.75 21.32 22.48
C ALA A 127 7.91 20.67 23.88
N SER A 128 7.01 20.92 24.81
CA SER A 128 6.99 20.23 26.11
C SER A 128 6.45 18.80 26.02
N ILE A 129 5.76 18.43 24.94
CA ILE A 129 5.31 17.06 24.66
C ILE A 129 6.47 16.28 24.06
N ALA A 130 7.19 15.52 24.90
CA ALA A 130 8.41 14.80 24.49
C ALA A 130 8.40 13.31 24.88
N SER A 131 7.38 12.84 25.58
CA SER A 131 7.25 11.46 26.02
C SER A 131 5.80 10.99 25.92
N PRO A 132 5.53 9.66 25.92
CA PRO A 132 4.15 9.16 25.95
C PRO A 132 3.32 9.71 27.10
N ALA A 133 3.92 9.90 28.28
CA ALA A 133 3.22 10.41 29.47
C ALA A 133 2.66 11.83 29.27
N ASP A 134 3.30 12.65 28.44
CA ASP A 134 2.86 14.03 28.15
C ASP A 134 1.60 14.07 27.27
N LEU A 135 1.25 12.92 26.64
CA LEU A 135 0.05 12.77 25.83
C LEU A 135 -1.23 12.53 26.64
N ALA A 136 -1.12 12.30 27.95
CA ALA A 136 -2.30 12.02 28.81
C ALA A 136 -3.34 13.14 28.70
N GLY A 137 -4.58 12.78 28.29
CA GLY A 137 -5.70 13.71 28.08
C GLY A 137 -5.57 14.64 26.89
N LYS A 138 -4.50 14.54 26.07
CA LYS A 138 -4.31 15.33 24.87
C LYS A 138 -5.22 14.88 23.73
N THR A 139 -5.54 15.82 22.85
CA THR A 139 -6.31 15.56 21.63
C THR A 139 -5.36 15.31 20.46
N ILE A 140 -5.45 14.13 19.84
CA ILE A 140 -4.56 13.68 18.78
C ILE A 140 -5.39 13.36 17.54
N ALA A 141 -5.09 14.00 16.40
CA ALA A 141 -5.79 13.80 15.15
C ALA A 141 -4.99 12.93 14.18
N GLY A 142 -5.69 12.04 13.46
CA GLY A 142 -5.08 11.21 12.42
C GLY A 142 -6.00 10.10 11.90
N PRO A 143 -5.60 9.36 10.83
CA PRO A 143 -6.44 8.36 10.19
C PRO A 143 -6.44 7.04 10.98
N GLN A 144 -7.62 6.62 11.42
CA GLN A 144 -7.84 5.36 12.13
C GLN A 144 -7.61 4.12 11.22
N GLY A 145 -7.12 3.02 11.80
CA GLY A 145 -6.94 1.75 11.09
C GLY A 145 -5.81 1.78 10.06
N THR A 146 -4.82 2.65 10.27
CA THR A 146 -3.66 2.81 9.38
C THR A 146 -2.35 2.68 10.16
N ILE A 147 -1.21 2.67 9.46
CA ILE A 147 0.14 2.71 10.06
C ILE A 147 0.31 3.89 11.04
N LEU A 148 -0.32 5.04 10.76
CA LEU A 148 -0.28 6.18 11.69
C LEU A 148 -1.05 5.90 12.98
N HIS A 149 -2.16 5.19 12.91
CA HIS A 149 -2.88 4.75 14.10
C HIS A 149 -2.05 3.73 14.90
N GLU A 150 -1.45 2.75 14.22
CA GLU A 150 -0.51 1.79 14.81
C GLU A 150 0.65 2.50 15.51
N LEU A 151 1.27 3.50 14.87
CA LEU A 151 2.33 4.31 15.47
C LEU A 151 1.90 4.96 16.79
N LEU A 152 0.71 5.56 16.83
CA LEU A 152 0.20 6.18 18.05
C LEU A 152 0.04 5.13 19.16
N VAL A 153 -0.60 4.01 18.85
CA VAL A 153 -0.83 2.94 19.83
C VAL A 153 0.50 2.36 20.32
N ALA A 154 1.47 2.10 19.43
CA ALA A 154 2.80 1.61 19.78
C ALA A 154 3.56 2.63 20.66
N TYR A 155 3.48 3.90 20.34
CA TYR A 155 4.13 4.94 21.14
C TYR A 155 3.51 5.06 22.54
N LEU A 156 2.19 5.06 22.66
CA LEU A 156 1.49 5.04 23.96
C LEU A 156 1.86 3.79 24.77
N ALA A 157 1.83 2.61 24.15
CA ALA A 157 2.19 1.33 24.80
C ALA A 157 3.62 1.33 25.33
N SER A 158 4.58 1.97 24.64
CA SER A 158 5.97 2.11 25.12
C SER A 158 6.09 2.85 26.45
N GLY A 159 5.10 3.69 26.77
CA GLY A 159 4.96 4.39 28.06
C GLY A 159 3.96 3.75 29.04
N GLY A 160 3.44 2.55 28.73
CA GLY A 160 2.43 1.87 29.54
C GLY A 160 1.04 2.51 29.47
N MET A 161 0.77 3.25 28.39
CA MET A 161 -0.51 3.93 28.12
C MET A 161 -1.28 3.22 27.01
N THR A 162 -2.55 3.57 26.87
CA THR A 162 -3.47 3.07 25.86
C THR A 162 -4.20 4.22 25.15
N LEU A 163 -4.97 3.94 24.11
CA LEU A 163 -5.82 4.94 23.45
C LEU A 163 -6.87 5.54 24.40
N ALA A 164 -7.25 4.86 25.48
CA ALA A 164 -8.18 5.39 26.48
C ALA A 164 -7.61 6.57 27.29
N ASP A 165 -6.30 6.74 27.30
CA ASP A 165 -5.61 7.81 28.02
C ASP A 165 -5.52 9.13 27.21
N VAL A 166 -5.95 9.12 25.94
CA VAL A 166 -5.92 10.28 25.02
C VAL A 166 -7.28 10.49 24.35
N ASN A 167 -7.49 11.66 23.73
CA ASN A 167 -8.67 11.95 22.93
C ASN A 167 -8.31 11.78 21.45
N PHE A 168 -8.48 10.60 20.89
CA PHE A 168 -8.19 10.36 19.47
C PHE A 168 -9.32 10.86 18.57
N VAL A 169 -8.96 11.61 17.52
CA VAL A 169 -9.88 12.15 16.50
C VAL A 169 -9.54 11.55 15.16
N ASN A 170 -10.44 10.69 14.65
CA ASN A 170 -10.28 10.10 13.32
C ASN A 170 -10.52 11.16 12.24
N THR A 171 -9.52 11.40 11.40
CA THR A 171 -9.58 12.38 10.30
C THR A 171 -8.50 12.07 9.25
N THR A 172 -8.52 12.77 8.12
CA THR A 172 -7.48 12.66 7.07
C THR A 172 -6.16 13.33 7.49
N ILE A 173 -5.04 12.96 6.84
CA ILE A 173 -3.74 13.60 7.09
C ILE A 173 -3.78 15.12 6.85
N PRO A 174 -4.35 15.63 5.72
CA PRO A 174 -4.47 17.07 5.51
C PRO A 174 -5.27 17.80 6.60
N ASP A 175 -6.40 17.21 7.03
CA ASP A 175 -7.24 17.80 8.08
C ASP A 175 -6.54 17.74 9.44
N ALA A 176 -5.81 16.68 9.77
CA ALA A 176 -4.99 16.60 10.99
C ALA A 176 -3.90 17.67 11.02
N MET A 177 -3.21 17.90 9.90
CA MET A 177 -2.21 18.97 9.76
C MET A 177 -2.85 20.36 9.94
N ALA A 178 -4.00 20.60 9.31
CA ALA A 178 -4.74 21.84 9.45
C ALA A 178 -5.23 22.07 10.89
N ALA A 179 -5.74 21.00 11.55
CA ALA A 179 -6.20 21.04 12.94
C ALA A 179 -5.06 21.38 13.91
N LEU A 180 -3.87 20.78 13.75
CA LEU A 180 -2.69 21.10 14.56
C LEU A 180 -2.24 22.54 14.31
N SER A 181 -2.12 22.96 13.06
CA SER A 181 -1.71 24.33 12.69
C SER A 181 -2.69 25.39 13.20
N GLY A 182 -3.98 25.06 13.24
CA GLY A 182 -5.05 25.91 13.77
C GLY A 182 -5.21 25.89 15.29
N GLY A 183 -4.46 25.01 16.01
CA GLY A 183 -4.52 24.87 17.46
C GLY A 183 -5.81 24.22 17.99
N SER A 184 -6.53 23.49 17.15
CA SER A 184 -7.75 22.74 17.55
C SER A 184 -7.48 21.35 18.09
N VAL A 185 -6.25 20.83 17.91
CA VAL A 185 -5.74 19.61 18.49
C VAL A 185 -4.33 19.85 19.07
N ASP A 186 -3.91 19.02 20.02
CA ASP A 186 -2.59 19.13 20.65
C ASP A 186 -1.51 18.46 19.79
N CYS A 187 -1.86 17.36 19.10
CA CYS A 187 -0.96 16.57 18.27
C CYS A 187 -1.64 16.11 16.97
N ALA A 188 -0.81 15.84 15.96
CA ALA A 188 -1.26 15.28 14.68
C ALA A 188 -0.34 14.17 14.20
N LEU A 189 -0.96 13.12 13.67
CA LEU A 189 -0.30 12.02 12.99
C LEU A 189 -0.16 12.37 11.51
N LEU A 190 1.05 12.55 11.05
CA LEU A 190 1.37 13.02 9.71
C LEU A 190 2.39 12.10 9.04
N ALA A 191 2.41 12.11 7.69
CA ALA A 191 3.38 11.35 6.93
C ALA A 191 3.81 12.10 5.66
N GLY A 192 5.00 11.77 5.14
CA GLY A 192 5.54 12.27 3.89
C GLY A 192 5.55 13.80 3.79
N ALA A 193 4.96 14.36 2.72
CA ALA A 193 4.95 15.80 2.48
C ALA A 193 4.32 16.62 3.63
N ALA A 194 3.24 16.09 4.24
CA ALA A 194 2.60 16.78 5.38
C ALA A 194 3.53 16.81 6.61
N ALA A 195 4.24 15.72 6.89
CA ALA A 195 5.25 15.66 7.96
C ALA A 195 6.42 16.60 7.68
N TYR A 196 6.92 16.59 6.44
CA TYR A 196 8.00 17.49 6.01
C TYR A 196 7.60 18.97 6.15
N ASN A 197 6.42 19.35 5.67
CA ASN A 197 5.93 20.71 5.76
C ASN A 197 5.72 21.15 7.23
N MET A 198 5.19 20.25 8.07
CA MET A 198 5.03 20.53 9.49
C MET A 198 6.38 20.77 10.18
N GLN A 199 7.36 19.92 9.91
CA GLN A 199 8.70 20.06 10.48
C GLN A 199 9.40 21.35 10.00
N SER A 200 9.33 21.63 8.69
CA SER A 200 9.90 22.84 8.09
C SER A 200 9.23 24.12 8.59
N GLY A 201 7.94 24.06 8.93
CA GLY A 201 7.16 25.14 9.55
C GLY A 201 7.42 25.34 11.05
N GLY A 202 8.32 24.55 11.65
CA GLY A 202 8.67 24.65 13.07
C GLY A 202 7.83 23.80 14.01
N GLY A 203 7.03 22.87 13.49
CA GLY A 203 6.32 21.87 14.28
C GLY A 203 7.31 20.96 15.02
N HIS A 204 6.99 20.62 16.26
CA HIS A 204 7.84 19.74 17.08
C HIS A 204 7.56 18.28 16.77
N LEU A 205 8.58 17.53 16.30
CA LEU A 205 8.50 16.07 16.13
C LEU A 205 8.56 15.41 17.50
N VAL A 206 7.45 14.79 17.91
CA VAL A 206 7.35 14.03 19.16
C VAL A 206 8.01 12.65 19.00
N THR A 207 7.66 11.93 17.92
CA THR A 207 8.25 10.64 17.56
C THR A 207 8.01 10.32 16.09
N ASN A 208 8.75 9.33 15.57
CA ASN A 208 8.48 8.69 14.28
C ASN A 208 8.37 7.16 14.45
N GLY A 209 8.11 6.46 13.35
CA GLY A 209 7.89 5.02 13.37
C GLY A 209 9.13 4.16 13.62
N LYS A 210 10.35 4.73 13.58
CA LYS A 210 11.58 3.96 13.74
C LYS A 210 11.64 3.20 15.06
N GLY A 211 11.70 1.87 14.98
CA GLY A 211 11.73 0.98 16.13
C GLY A 211 10.38 0.85 16.87
N LEU A 212 9.30 1.45 16.34
CA LEU A 212 7.95 1.34 16.85
C LEU A 212 7.03 0.59 15.90
N VAL A 213 7.14 0.83 14.59
CA VAL A 213 6.36 0.17 13.55
C VAL A 213 7.26 -0.16 12.36
N ASP A 214 6.97 -1.22 11.63
CA ASP A 214 7.72 -1.60 10.42
C ASP A 214 7.31 -0.76 9.20
N ALA A 215 6.12 -0.18 9.24
CA ALA A 215 5.54 0.67 8.19
C ALA A 215 5.62 0.03 6.80
N THR A 216 5.23 -1.23 6.73
CA THR A 216 5.18 -2.01 5.50
C THR A 216 3.97 -1.59 4.67
N ILE A 217 4.23 -1.24 3.41
CA ILE A 217 3.21 -0.86 2.42
C ILE A 217 3.21 -1.89 1.31
N CYS A 218 2.02 -2.37 0.94
CA CYS A 218 1.80 -3.49 0.04
C CYS A 218 1.03 -3.07 -1.22
N CYS A 219 1.08 -3.95 -2.22
CA CYS A 219 0.08 -4.03 -3.28
C CYS A 219 -0.83 -5.23 -3.01
N ALA A 220 -2.13 -5.08 -3.23
CA ALA A 220 -3.09 -6.12 -2.92
C ALA A 220 -4.20 -6.22 -3.96
N THR A 221 -4.82 -7.39 -4.02
CA THR A 221 -6.04 -7.70 -4.77
C THR A 221 -6.91 -8.67 -3.96
N THR A 222 -8.04 -9.16 -4.49
CA THR A 222 -8.80 -10.23 -3.85
C THR A 222 -8.28 -11.60 -4.27
N GLN A 223 -8.44 -12.65 -3.41
CA GLN A 223 -8.16 -14.04 -3.81
C GLN A 223 -8.98 -14.42 -5.04
N LYS A 224 -10.26 -14.03 -5.05
CA LYS A 224 -11.14 -14.30 -6.18
C LYS A 224 -10.59 -13.71 -7.48
N PHE A 225 -10.20 -12.43 -7.47
CA PHE A 225 -9.66 -11.77 -8.67
C PHE A 225 -8.34 -12.42 -9.11
N TYR A 226 -7.47 -12.77 -8.16
CA TYR A 226 -6.23 -13.50 -8.44
C TYR A 226 -6.50 -14.83 -9.15
N ASP A 227 -7.48 -15.63 -8.67
CA ASP A 227 -7.77 -16.94 -9.24
C ASP A 227 -8.43 -16.87 -10.63
N GLU A 228 -9.29 -15.88 -10.84
CA GLU A 228 -10.02 -15.68 -12.09
C GLU A 228 -9.18 -14.98 -13.17
N HIS A 229 -8.22 -14.10 -12.79
CA HIS A 229 -7.48 -13.20 -13.69
C HIS A 229 -5.97 -13.18 -13.40
N LYS A 230 -5.34 -14.36 -13.31
CA LYS A 230 -3.89 -14.49 -13.05
C LYS A 230 -3.04 -13.71 -14.04
N ASP A 231 -3.44 -13.71 -15.31
CA ASP A 231 -2.79 -12.95 -16.37
C ASP A 231 -2.76 -11.44 -16.11
N LEU A 232 -3.83 -10.88 -15.53
CA LEU A 232 -3.87 -9.46 -15.15
C LEU A 232 -3.00 -9.18 -13.93
N VAL A 233 -2.95 -10.09 -12.95
CA VAL A 233 -2.06 -9.94 -11.80
C VAL A 233 -0.59 -9.99 -12.24
N GLU A 234 -0.22 -10.92 -13.14
CA GLU A 234 1.12 -10.98 -13.72
C GLU A 234 1.46 -9.67 -14.46
N LYS A 235 0.51 -9.09 -15.20
CA LYS A 235 0.71 -7.81 -15.90
C LYS A 235 0.81 -6.62 -14.94
N PHE A 236 0.11 -6.66 -13.81
CA PHE A 236 0.25 -5.65 -12.76
C PHE A 236 1.67 -5.70 -12.17
N LEU A 237 2.17 -6.89 -11.84
CA LEU A 237 3.53 -7.07 -11.30
C LEU A 237 4.61 -6.68 -12.33
N GLU A 238 4.44 -7.05 -13.61
CA GLU A 238 5.33 -6.61 -14.71
C GLU A 238 5.35 -5.09 -14.84
N ALA A 239 4.19 -4.45 -14.72
CA ALA A 239 4.10 -3.00 -14.80
C ALA A 239 4.75 -2.31 -13.58
N GLN A 240 4.58 -2.86 -12.37
CA GLN A 240 5.27 -2.37 -11.18
C GLN A 240 6.79 -2.46 -11.34
N GLU A 241 7.32 -3.57 -11.85
CA GLU A 241 8.76 -3.73 -12.13
C GLU A 241 9.27 -2.68 -13.14
N LYS A 242 8.48 -2.40 -14.18
CA LYS A 242 8.81 -1.35 -15.16
C LYS A 242 8.86 0.05 -14.54
N VAL A 243 7.93 0.34 -13.61
CA VAL A 243 7.95 1.61 -12.87
C VAL A 243 9.25 1.74 -12.07
N LEU A 244 9.64 0.71 -11.33
CA LEU A 244 10.86 0.72 -10.54
C LEU A 244 12.12 0.79 -11.40
N THR A 245 12.11 0.10 -12.55
CA THR A 245 13.20 0.19 -13.53
C THR A 245 13.32 1.62 -14.07
N PHE A 246 12.20 2.24 -14.46
CA PHE A 246 12.20 3.64 -14.93
C PHE A 246 12.78 4.57 -13.85
N MET A 247 12.35 4.42 -12.60
CA MET A 247 12.85 5.23 -11.49
C MET A 247 14.36 5.07 -11.28
N ALA A 248 14.88 3.83 -11.36
CA ALA A 248 16.31 3.57 -11.20
C ALA A 248 17.15 4.14 -12.36
N GLU A 249 16.65 4.09 -13.59
CA GLU A 249 17.32 4.62 -14.77
C GLU A 249 17.19 6.14 -14.93
N ASN A 250 16.15 6.75 -14.32
CA ASN A 250 15.79 8.16 -14.50
C ASN A 250 15.47 8.83 -13.14
N GLU A 251 16.29 8.58 -12.10
CA GLU A 251 16.02 9.01 -10.72
C GLU A 251 15.75 10.52 -10.62
N GLU A 252 16.60 11.37 -11.24
CA GLU A 252 16.41 12.81 -11.20
C GLU A 252 15.05 13.24 -11.79
N THR A 253 14.63 12.60 -12.89
CA THR A 253 13.33 12.87 -13.53
C THR A 253 12.19 12.42 -12.60
N ALA A 254 12.26 11.22 -12.04
CA ALA A 254 11.24 10.69 -11.15
C ALA A 254 11.07 11.54 -9.88
N LEU A 255 12.17 12.03 -9.29
CA LEU A 255 12.11 12.90 -8.13
C LEU A 255 11.60 14.30 -8.47
N GLN A 256 11.93 14.83 -9.66
CA GLN A 256 11.38 16.10 -10.14
C GLN A 256 9.86 15.99 -10.40
N GLU A 257 9.40 14.92 -11.04
CA GLU A 257 7.96 14.67 -11.25
C GLU A 257 7.20 14.56 -9.93
N ALA A 258 7.80 13.91 -8.92
CA ALA A 258 7.21 13.84 -7.59
C ALA A 258 7.17 15.22 -6.91
N ALA A 259 8.21 16.02 -7.05
CA ALA A 259 8.28 17.38 -6.53
C ALA A 259 7.22 18.28 -7.15
N ASP A 260 7.10 18.25 -8.49
CA ASP A 260 6.11 19.02 -9.24
C ASP A 260 4.68 18.64 -8.87
N TYR A 261 4.41 17.32 -8.70
CA TYR A 261 3.08 16.84 -8.33
C TYR A 261 2.68 17.22 -6.90
N LEU A 262 3.64 17.15 -5.97
CA LEU A 262 3.41 17.41 -4.53
C LEU A 262 3.52 18.90 -4.17
N ASP A 263 3.84 19.75 -5.12
CA ASP A 263 4.15 21.19 -4.91
C ASP A 263 5.25 21.40 -3.85
N LEU A 264 6.35 20.62 -4.00
CA LEU A 264 7.51 20.65 -3.12
C LEU A 264 8.76 21.06 -3.89
N ASP A 265 9.74 21.60 -3.18
CA ASP A 265 11.10 21.72 -3.69
C ASP A 265 11.71 20.34 -3.94
N VAL A 266 12.39 20.14 -5.07
CA VAL A 266 12.99 18.84 -5.41
C VAL A 266 14.03 18.40 -4.39
N GLU A 267 14.75 19.32 -3.75
CA GLU A 267 15.71 19.00 -2.69
C GLU A 267 15.01 18.47 -1.43
N ALA A 268 13.76 18.90 -1.16
CA ALA A 268 12.94 18.32 -0.12
C ALA A 268 12.58 16.86 -0.43
N VAL A 269 12.18 16.58 -1.68
CA VAL A 269 11.87 15.21 -2.14
C VAL A 269 13.13 14.33 -2.06
N LYS A 270 14.28 14.82 -2.54
CA LYS A 270 15.57 14.13 -2.43
C LYS A 270 15.97 13.85 -0.97
N GLY A 271 15.66 14.74 -0.05
CA GLY A 271 15.89 14.54 1.38
C GLY A 271 15.00 13.47 2.01
N MET A 272 13.75 13.32 1.54
CA MET A 272 12.81 12.31 2.02
C MET A 272 12.99 10.94 1.35
N TYR A 273 13.35 10.90 0.07
CA TYR A 273 13.40 9.68 -0.74
C TYR A 273 14.22 8.53 -0.10
N PRO A 274 15.37 8.78 0.53
CA PRO A 274 16.14 7.70 1.19
C PRO A 274 15.44 7.03 2.39
N MET A 275 14.33 7.60 2.89
CA MET A 275 13.53 6.97 3.95
C MET A 275 12.66 5.82 3.43
N TYR A 276 12.62 5.60 2.10
CA TYR A 276 11.75 4.65 1.43
C TYR A 276 12.55 3.56 0.72
N ASP A 277 12.30 2.30 1.06
CA ASP A 277 12.72 1.13 0.28
C ASP A 277 11.55 0.71 -0.61
N PHE A 278 11.66 0.92 -1.93
CA PHE A 278 10.63 0.57 -2.93
C PHE A 278 10.83 -0.81 -3.56
N ASP A 279 11.67 -1.69 -3.00
CA ASP A 279 11.79 -3.06 -3.49
C ASP A 279 10.45 -3.80 -3.41
N MET A 280 9.93 -4.25 -4.57
CA MET A 280 8.63 -4.91 -4.66
C MET A 280 8.65 -6.37 -4.21
N THR A 281 9.84 -6.95 -3.99
CA THR A 281 9.99 -8.36 -3.61
C THR A 281 9.47 -8.59 -2.20
N ILE A 282 8.66 -9.63 -2.02
CA ILE A 282 8.22 -10.09 -0.71
C ILE A 282 9.34 -10.91 -0.08
N LYS A 283 9.96 -10.39 0.98
CA LYS A 283 11.03 -11.03 1.74
C LYS A 283 10.46 -11.74 2.97
N ASP A 284 11.19 -12.70 3.54
CA ASP A 284 10.78 -13.32 4.81
C ASP A 284 10.70 -12.30 5.94
N SER A 285 11.55 -11.26 5.92
CA SER A 285 11.45 -10.15 6.87
C SER A 285 10.12 -9.38 6.81
N ASP A 286 9.49 -9.29 5.63
CA ASP A 286 8.19 -8.62 5.51
C ASP A 286 7.06 -9.45 6.13
N ILE A 287 7.14 -10.77 5.98
CA ILE A 287 6.20 -11.70 6.61
C ILE A 287 6.32 -11.60 8.14
N GLU A 288 7.55 -11.59 8.67
CA GLU A 288 7.77 -11.43 10.11
C GLU A 288 7.33 -10.05 10.61
N ALA A 289 7.57 -8.99 9.84
CA ALA A 289 7.06 -7.64 10.13
C ALA A 289 5.52 -7.62 10.18
N MET A 290 4.84 -8.22 9.19
CA MET A 290 3.37 -8.31 9.19
C MET A 290 2.84 -9.17 10.35
N LYS A 291 3.51 -10.26 10.73
CA LYS A 291 3.17 -11.05 11.92
C LYS A 291 3.35 -10.24 13.20
N SER A 292 4.42 -9.45 13.30
CA SER A 292 4.67 -8.55 14.41
C SER A 292 3.56 -7.50 14.52
N THR A 293 3.21 -6.83 13.42
CA THR A 293 2.08 -5.90 13.34
C THR A 293 0.76 -6.58 13.75
N MET A 294 0.46 -7.77 13.24
CA MET A 294 -0.76 -8.52 13.59
C MET A 294 -0.81 -8.85 15.10
N ASN A 295 0.28 -9.36 15.67
CA ASN A 295 0.35 -9.65 17.10
C ASN A 295 0.14 -8.39 17.94
N PHE A 296 0.79 -7.29 17.57
CA PHE A 296 0.60 -5.99 18.20
C PHE A 296 -0.87 -5.52 18.12
N MET A 297 -1.52 -5.67 16.97
CA MET A 297 -2.93 -5.30 16.77
C MET A 297 -3.88 -6.15 17.65
N LEU A 298 -3.56 -7.44 17.88
CA LEU A 298 -4.28 -8.30 18.82
C LEU A 298 -4.07 -7.86 20.26
N GLU A 299 -2.83 -7.64 20.68
CA GLU A 299 -2.47 -7.23 22.04
C GLU A 299 -3.08 -5.88 22.43
N THR A 300 -3.27 -5.01 21.47
CA THR A 300 -3.82 -3.65 21.66
C THR A 300 -5.31 -3.54 21.31
N GLU A 301 -5.96 -4.68 21.09
CA GLU A 301 -7.41 -4.76 20.78
C GLU A 301 -7.81 -3.98 19.51
N MET A 302 -6.88 -3.77 18.58
CA MET A 302 -7.16 -3.20 17.26
C MET A 302 -7.89 -4.21 16.35
N ILE A 303 -7.64 -5.51 16.56
CA ILE A 303 -8.34 -6.63 15.95
C ILE A 303 -8.70 -7.67 17.02
N GLU A 304 -9.78 -8.43 16.79
CA GLU A 304 -10.23 -9.50 17.66
C GLU A 304 -9.80 -10.89 17.18
N ASN A 305 -9.57 -11.04 15.88
CA ASN A 305 -9.27 -12.31 15.23
C ASN A 305 -7.82 -12.33 14.71
N GLU A 306 -7.14 -13.44 14.96
CA GLU A 306 -5.82 -13.71 14.37
C GLU A 306 -5.94 -13.92 12.86
N VAL A 307 -4.96 -13.41 12.11
CA VAL A 307 -4.86 -13.54 10.65
C VAL A 307 -3.71 -14.47 10.30
N ASP A 308 -3.94 -15.46 9.46
CA ASP A 308 -2.86 -16.28 8.89
C ASP A 308 -2.10 -15.45 7.84
N ILE A 309 -1.00 -14.82 8.27
CA ILE A 309 -0.19 -13.95 7.41
C ILE A 309 0.45 -14.74 6.26
N ASP A 310 0.84 -16.00 6.48
CA ASP A 310 1.42 -16.82 5.40
C ASP A 310 0.38 -17.12 4.31
N ALA A 311 -0.89 -17.32 4.70
CA ALA A 311 -1.99 -17.48 3.75
C ALA A 311 -2.47 -16.15 3.13
N LEU A 312 -2.23 -15.01 3.81
CA LEU A 312 -2.60 -13.68 3.31
C LEU A 312 -1.74 -13.24 2.12
N VAL A 313 -0.53 -13.78 1.98
CA VAL A 313 0.48 -13.37 1.01
C VAL A 313 0.61 -14.39 -0.11
N ILE A 314 0.57 -13.94 -1.36
CA ILE A 314 0.84 -14.75 -2.57
C ILE A 314 2.31 -14.53 -2.95
N ARG A 315 3.07 -15.65 -3.03
CA ARG A 315 4.50 -15.67 -3.43
C ARG A 315 4.70 -16.36 -4.77
#